data_834f1b2722545dbf00024dc148230496
#
_entry.id   834f1b2722545dbf00024dc148230496
#
_cell.length_a   1.000
_cell.length_b   1.000
_cell.length_c   1.000
_cell.angle_alpha   90.00
_cell.angle_beta   90.00
_cell.angle_gamma   90.00
#
_symmetry.space_group_name_H-M   'P 1'
#
loop_
_entity.id
_entity.type
_entity.pdbx_description
1 polymer ?
#
loop_
_entity_poly.entity_id
_entity_poly.type
_entity_poly.pdbx_seq_one_letter_code
_entity_poly.pdbx_strand_id
1 'polypeptide(L)'
;IDSKEEIPTYRFEDKIIVVASKRLDSIVSAITNISRSKVITPIEDGKILIDYVEEKDKSKNIEIGSVITIKGFGKYKLFCENGETKKGKEKILVKKYK
;
A
#
# COMPACT_ATOMS: atom_id res chain seq x y z
N ILE A 1 -23.26 -5.32 -24.67
CA ILE A 1 -23.05 -5.34 -24.43
C ILE A 1 -22.53 -5.34 -24.22
N ASP A 2 -22.39 -5.40 -24.12
CA ASP A 2 -21.98 -5.52 -23.86
C ASP A 2 -21.43 -5.49 -23.24
N SER A 3 -21.27 -5.51 -23.01
CA SER A 3 -20.97 -5.55 -22.39
C SER A 3 -20.30 -5.67 -21.82
N LYS A 4 -20.08 -5.77 -21.93
CA LYS A 4 -19.59 -5.95 -21.39
C LYS A 4 -19.03 -5.61 -20.84
N GLU A 5 -19.08 -5.50 -21.13
CA GLU A 5 -18.61 -5.19 -20.64
C GLU A 5 -18.26 -4.70 -19.82
N GLU A 6 -18.36 -4.65 -19.67
CA GLU A 6 -18.21 -4.29 -18.94
C GLU A 6 -17.89 -4.13 -17.94
N ILE A 7 -17.97 -4.25 -17.78
CA ILE A 7 -17.73 -4.03 -16.64
C ILE A 7 -16.87 -3.61 -15.95
N PRO A 8 -16.74 -3.59 -15.99
CA PRO A 8 -16.03 -3.43 -14.92
C PRO A 8 -15.70 -2.24 -14.24
N THR A 9 -16.30 -2.00 -13.55
CA THR A 9 -16.21 -0.93 -12.61
C THR A 9 -15.13 -1.16 -11.56
N TYR A 10 -14.67 -2.37 -11.46
CA TYR A 10 -13.61 -2.68 -10.51
C TYR A 10 -12.30 -2.66 -11.22
N ARG A 11 -11.67 -1.52 -11.20
CA ARG A 11 -10.35 -1.42 -11.77
C ARG A 11 -9.35 -1.26 -10.67
N PHE A 12 -8.31 -2.07 -10.76
CA PHE A 12 -7.18 -1.97 -9.86
C PHE A 12 -5.96 -1.72 -10.70
N GLU A 13 -5.12 -0.83 -10.23
CA GLU A 13 -3.79 -0.69 -10.79
C GLU A 13 -2.87 -1.57 -9.99
N ASP A 14 -2.26 -2.54 -10.65
CA ASP A 14 -1.30 -3.41 -10.00
C ASP A 14 0.05 -2.70 -9.90
N LYS A 15 0.66 -2.79 -8.73
CA LYS A 15 1.96 -2.21 -8.51
C LYS A 15 2.75 -3.16 -7.63
N ILE A 16 4.00 -3.42 -8.02
CA ILE A 16 4.89 -4.23 -7.20
C ILE A 16 5.80 -3.28 -6.44
N ILE A 17 5.79 -3.39 -5.11
CA ILE A 17 6.70 -2.62 -4.27
C ILE A 17 7.74 -3.55 -3.67
N VAL A 18 8.90 -3.00 -3.39
CA VAL A 18 10.00 -3.72 -2.77
C VAL A 18 10.31 -3.05 -1.46
N VAL A 19 10.21 -3.80 -0.37
CA VAL A 19 10.39 -3.24 0.97
C VAL A 19 11.33 -4.14 1.78
N ALA A 20 12.08 -3.53 2.68
CA ALA A 20 12.94 -4.29 3.58
C ALA A 20 12.14 -5.00 4.67
N SER A 21 10.97 -4.45 5.00
CA SER A 21 10.07 -5.04 5.98
C SER A 21 8.66 -4.55 5.71
N LYS A 22 7.68 -5.16 6.38
CA LYS A 22 6.28 -4.77 6.22
C LYS A 22 5.88 -3.66 7.18
N ARG A 23 6.82 -2.81 7.57
CA ARG A 23 6.52 -1.67 8.41
C ARG A 23 5.73 -0.63 7.62
N LEU A 24 4.85 0.07 8.34
CA LEU A 24 3.99 1.07 7.70
C LEU A 24 4.80 2.14 6.96
N ASP A 25 5.86 2.65 7.57
CA ASP A 25 6.68 3.68 6.93
C ASP A 25 7.35 3.15 5.64
N SER A 26 7.81 1.91 5.65
CA SER A 26 8.43 1.31 4.45
C SER A 26 7.40 1.14 3.34
N ILE A 27 6.22 0.66 3.67
CA ILE A 27 5.17 0.40 2.69
C ILE A 27 4.65 1.69 2.10
N VAL A 28 4.35 2.70 2.93
CA VAL A 28 3.86 3.98 2.44
C VAL A 28 4.92 4.66 1.57
N SER A 29 6.19 4.61 1.97
CA SER A 29 7.28 5.16 1.18
C SER A 29 7.36 4.50 -0.19
N ALA A 30 7.25 3.18 -0.25
CA ALA A 30 7.33 2.44 -1.51
C ALA A 30 6.14 2.73 -2.42
N ILE A 31 4.95 2.88 -1.84
CA ILE A 31 3.74 3.15 -2.62
C ILE A 31 3.78 4.56 -3.19
N THR A 32 4.19 5.54 -2.40
CA THR A 32 4.11 6.96 -2.79
C THR A 32 5.37 7.48 -3.45
N ASN A 33 6.47 6.73 -3.37
CA ASN A 33 7.80 7.16 -3.82
C ASN A 33 8.30 8.38 -3.05
N ILE A 34 7.84 8.54 -1.82
CA ILE A 34 8.31 9.57 -0.90
C ILE A 34 9.29 8.93 0.07
N SER A 35 10.36 9.63 0.43
CA SER A 35 11.36 9.06 1.33
C SER A 35 10.74 8.70 2.69
N ARG A 36 11.31 7.68 3.35
CA ARG A 36 10.76 7.21 4.62
C ARG A 36 10.74 8.31 5.68
N SER A 37 11.73 9.19 5.67
CA SER A 37 11.76 10.29 6.64
C SER A 37 10.61 11.27 6.41
N LYS A 38 10.16 11.41 5.18
CA LYS A 38 9.08 12.36 4.85
C LYS A 38 7.69 11.76 5.04
N VAL A 39 7.55 10.43 5.01
CA VAL A 39 6.22 9.83 5.23
C VAL A 39 5.85 9.79 6.70
N ILE A 40 6.79 10.04 7.59
CA ILE A 40 6.53 10.02 9.03
C ILE A 40 5.48 11.07 9.40
N THR A 41 5.60 12.28 8.85
CA THR A 41 4.67 13.36 9.15
C THR A 41 3.22 13.00 8.82
N PRO A 42 2.87 12.56 7.59
CA PRO A 42 1.48 12.18 7.33
C PRO A 42 1.03 10.99 8.17
N ILE A 43 1.93 10.06 8.52
CA ILE A 43 1.54 8.95 9.39
C ILE A 43 1.13 9.47 10.77
N GLU A 44 1.96 10.34 11.35
CA GLU A 44 1.69 10.89 12.68
C GLU A 44 0.50 11.84 12.69
N ASP A 45 0.22 12.46 11.55
CA ASP A 45 -0.93 13.36 11.40
C ASP A 45 -2.25 12.62 11.21
N GLY A 46 -2.24 11.29 11.19
CA GLY A 46 -3.46 10.51 11.04
C GLY A 46 -3.99 10.46 9.62
N LYS A 47 -3.13 10.69 8.63
CA LYS A 47 -3.53 10.66 7.22
C LYS A 47 -3.46 9.26 6.61
N ILE A 48 -3.00 8.30 7.39
CA ILE A 48 -2.88 6.90 6.94
C ILE A 48 -3.86 6.06 7.74
N LEU A 49 -4.68 5.29 7.03
CA LEU A 49 -5.62 4.38 7.67
C LEU A 49 -5.27 2.96 7.27
N ILE A 50 -5.30 2.06 8.24
CA ILE A 50 -5.12 0.63 8.01
C ILE A 50 -6.46 -0.03 8.33
N ASP A 51 -7.03 -0.72 7.32
CA ASP A 51 -8.35 -1.32 7.44
C ASP A 51 -9.38 -0.29 7.94
N TYR A 52 -9.27 0.94 7.40
CA TYR A 52 -10.18 2.07 7.67
C TYR A 52 -10.06 2.65 9.07
N VAL A 53 -8.98 2.32 9.79
CA VAL A 53 -8.71 2.86 11.11
C VAL A 53 -7.39 3.63 11.06
N GLU A 54 -7.38 4.83 11.62
CA GLU A 54 -6.15 5.64 11.64
C GLU A 54 -5.04 4.90 12.36
N GLU A 55 -3.87 4.87 11.72
CA GLU A 55 -2.69 4.26 12.29
C GLU A 55 -1.58 5.31 12.33
N LYS A 56 -1.13 5.64 13.52
CA LYS A 56 -0.09 6.67 13.69
C LYS A 56 1.27 6.08 14.04
N ASP A 57 1.34 4.77 14.21
CA ASP A 57 2.59 4.10 14.53
C ASP A 57 3.33 3.74 13.25
N LYS A 58 4.39 4.46 12.95
CA LYS A 58 5.18 4.23 11.74
C LYS A 58 5.84 2.86 11.69
N SER A 59 6.02 2.23 12.84
CA SER A 59 6.66 0.91 12.90
C SER A 59 5.64 -0.23 12.94
N LYS A 60 4.35 0.09 12.79
CA LYS A 60 3.31 -0.93 12.76
C LYS A 60 3.55 -1.91 11.61
N ASN A 61 3.54 -3.19 11.91
CA ASN A 61 3.61 -4.24 10.91
C ASN A 61 2.28 -4.36 10.19
N ILE A 62 2.32 -4.31 8.86
CA ILE A 62 1.11 -4.38 8.04
C ILE A 62 1.03 -5.77 7.45
N GLU A 63 -0.13 -6.39 7.57
CA GLU A 63 -0.33 -7.75 7.09
C GLU A 63 -0.82 -7.77 5.65
N ILE A 64 -0.52 -8.85 4.94
CA ILE A 64 -1.06 -9.06 3.61
C ILE A 64 -2.58 -9.18 3.72
N GLY A 65 -3.27 -8.53 2.80
CA GLY A 65 -4.72 -8.44 2.84
C GLY A 65 -5.25 -7.16 3.45
N SER A 66 -4.39 -6.39 4.11
CA SER A 66 -4.80 -5.12 4.70
C SER A 66 -5.02 -4.05 3.64
N VAL A 67 -5.97 -3.17 3.89
CA VAL A 67 -6.23 -2.02 3.03
C VAL A 67 -5.58 -0.80 3.65
N ILE A 68 -4.75 -0.12 2.86
CA ILE A 68 -4.08 1.09 3.30
C ILE A 68 -4.71 2.27 2.57
N THR A 69 -5.24 3.22 3.32
CA THR A 69 -5.76 4.46 2.75
C THR A 69 -4.76 5.56 3.05
N ILE A 70 -4.30 6.23 1.99
CA ILE A 70 -3.36 7.34 2.11
C ILE A 70 -4.08 8.57 1.62
N LYS A 71 -4.41 9.48 2.53
CA LYS A 71 -5.15 10.69 2.18
C LYS A 71 -4.32 11.52 1.20
N GLY A 72 -4.93 11.90 0.10
CA GLY A 72 -4.25 12.62 -0.96
C GLY A 72 -3.69 11.73 -2.06
N PHE A 73 -3.60 10.42 -1.84
CA PHE A 73 -3.07 9.47 -2.83
C PHE A 73 -4.08 8.43 -3.25
N GLY A 74 -4.84 7.88 -2.31
CA GLY A 74 -5.84 6.89 -2.62
C GLY A 74 -5.81 5.69 -1.69
N LYS A 75 -6.51 4.66 -2.09
CA LYS A 75 -6.68 3.44 -1.31
C LYS A 75 -5.93 2.30 -2.00
N TYR A 76 -5.18 1.54 -1.23
CA TYR A 76 -4.35 0.45 -1.74
C TYR A 76 -4.58 -0.79 -0.91
N LYS A 77 -4.50 -1.94 -1.56
CA LYS A 77 -4.59 -3.22 -0.85
C LYS A 77 -3.30 -3.99 -1.04
N LEU A 78 -2.74 -4.49 0.05
CA LEU A 78 -1.61 -5.43 -0.01
C LEU A 78 -2.17 -6.79 -0.39
N PHE A 79 -2.04 -7.15 -1.66
CA PHE A 79 -2.74 -8.30 -2.19
C PHE A 79 -2.03 -9.61 -1.85
N CYS A 80 -0.75 -9.71 -2.15
CA CYS A 80 0.02 -10.91 -1.85
C CYS A 80 1.51 -10.61 -1.91
N GLU A 81 2.29 -11.47 -1.27
CA GLU A 81 3.73 -11.41 -1.42
C GLU A 81 4.11 -12.04 -2.74
N ASN A 82 5.02 -11.40 -3.47
CA ASN A 82 5.43 -11.82 -4.80
C ASN A 82 6.90 -12.21 -4.83
N GLY A 83 7.38 -12.82 -3.74
CA GLY A 83 8.73 -13.33 -3.66
C GLY A 83 9.68 -12.38 -2.96
N GLU A 84 10.95 -12.72 -3.02
CA GLU A 84 12.00 -11.94 -2.41
C GLU A 84 13.04 -11.55 -3.45
N THR A 85 13.72 -10.45 -3.22
CA THR A 85 14.85 -10.06 -4.05
C THR A 85 16.10 -10.80 -3.58
N LYS A 86 17.16 -10.75 -4.41
CA LYS A 86 18.43 -11.36 -4.03
C LYS A 86 19.04 -10.73 -2.79
N LYS A 87 18.61 -9.52 -2.44
CA LYS A 87 19.13 -8.82 -1.27
C LYS A 87 18.27 -9.04 -0.03
N GLY A 88 17.32 -9.96 -0.09
CA GLY A 88 16.48 -10.28 1.05
C GLY A 88 15.33 -9.31 1.27
N LYS A 89 15.04 -8.46 0.30
CA LYS A 89 13.88 -7.58 0.39
C LYS A 89 12.65 -8.28 -0.11
N GLU A 90 11.50 -7.91 0.41
CA GLU A 90 10.23 -8.53 0.04
C GLU A 90 9.57 -7.77 -1.10
N LYS A 91 9.04 -8.52 -2.07
CA LYS A 91 8.20 -7.96 -3.13
C LYS A 91 6.76 -8.18 -2.76
N ILE A 92 5.97 -7.12 -2.83
CA ILE A 92 4.55 -7.19 -2.47
C ILE A 92 3.74 -6.66 -3.64
N LEU A 93 2.75 -7.44 -4.06
CA LEU A 93 1.80 -6.98 -5.07
C LEU A 93 0.76 -6.12 -4.38
N VAL A 94 0.67 -4.87 -4.79
CA VAL A 94 -0.26 -3.90 -4.24
C VAL A 94 -1.25 -3.53 -5.33
N LYS A 95 -2.53 -3.52 -5.00
CA LYS A 95 -3.56 -3.11 -5.93
C LYS A 95 -4.12 -1.78 -5.49
N LYS A 96 -4.07 -0.80 -6.39
CA LYS A 96 -4.64 0.50 -6.13
C LYS A 96 -6.10 0.50 -6.56
N TYR A 97 -6.98 0.92 -5.68
CA TYR A 97 -8.40 1.08 -6.02
C TYR A 97 -8.57 2.33 -6.88
N LYS A 98 -9.36 2.20 -7.90
CA LYS A 98 -9.67 3.33 -8.76
C LYS A 98 -11.11 3.78 -8.65
#